data_7953f9684f87611153fe5591822563b5
#
_entry.id   7953f9684f87611153fe5591822563b5
#
_cell.length_a   1.000
_cell.length_b   1.000
_cell.length_c   1.000
_cell.angle_alpha   90.00
_cell.angle_beta   90.00
_cell.angle_gamma   90.00
#
_symmetry.space_group_name_H-M   'P 1'
#
loop_
_entity.id
_entity.type
_entity.pdbx_description
1 polymer ?
#
loop_
_entity_poly.entity_id
_entity_poly.type
_entity_poly.pdbx_seq_one_letter_code
_entity_poly.pdbx_strand_id
1 'polypeptide(L)'
;FFDRRSGKDIHLFIAGYGVVGKALVDIVSKNREKIEKRTGRRLHVCGLSNSRRFIINKNGLDLNDIKAQLDNGESAADEAYFTQLASLSLENSVFVDCTASADIAFKYMNLFKRGYSVVACNKITFSLPYVQYAALKEAAIEIGATLRYETTVGAALPILESISRSVHSGDEIVRIEAVLSGTLNYIFSNYAGGEGGTFAEVVRRAQDAGYTEPDPRLDLSGRDVLRKLLILSREAGVPLDEKDVQIS
;
A
#
# COMPACT_ATOMS: atom_id res chain seq x y z
N PHE A 1 -9.27 -7.05 17.56
CA PHE A 1 -9.16 -7.11 19.02
C PHE A 1 -7.71 -6.89 19.38
N PHE A 2 -7.35 -5.70 19.81
CA PHE A 2 -6.02 -5.45 20.35
C PHE A 2 -5.99 -6.03 21.77
N ASP A 3 -5.04 -6.91 22.03
CA ASP A 3 -4.82 -7.42 23.37
C ASP A 3 -4.51 -6.23 24.30
N ARG A 4 -5.28 -6.07 25.38
CA ARG A 4 -5.06 -5.03 26.38
C ARG A 4 -3.70 -5.18 27.10
N ARG A 5 -3.00 -6.30 26.89
CA ARG A 5 -1.67 -6.59 27.45
C ARG A 5 -0.54 -6.09 26.56
N SER A 6 -0.78 -5.79 25.27
CA SER A 6 0.23 -5.21 24.41
C SER A 6 0.47 -3.74 24.78
N GLY A 7 1.72 -3.30 24.78
CA GLY A 7 2.09 -1.92 25.09
C GLY A 7 1.31 -0.88 24.28
N LYS A 8 1.21 0.34 24.79
CA LYS A 8 0.47 1.43 24.13
C LYS A 8 1.17 1.98 22.89
N ASP A 9 2.45 1.72 22.75
CA ASP A 9 3.28 2.28 21.70
C ASP A 9 3.24 1.40 20.46
N ILE A 10 3.12 2.03 19.28
CA ILE A 10 3.18 1.40 17.97
C ILE A 10 4.32 2.05 17.22
N HIS A 11 5.26 1.23 16.74
CA HIS A 11 6.47 1.67 16.07
C HIS A 11 6.34 1.50 14.56
N LEU A 12 6.34 2.61 13.84
CA LEU A 12 6.16 2.65 12.39
C LEU A 12 7.53 2.74 11.69
N PHE A 13 7.73 1.86 10.72
CA PHE A 13 8.90 1.82 9.84
C PHE A 13 8.42 1.96 8.40
N ILE A 14 8.68 3.11 7.79
CA ILE A 14 8.09 3.51 6.50
C ILE A 14 9.12 3.33 5.39
N ALA A 15 8.75 2.63 4.34
CA ALA A 15 9.47 2.61 3.07
C ALA A 15 8.75 3.46 2.03
N GLY A 16 9.49 4.40 1.41
CA GLY A 16 8.97 5.34 0.43
C GLY A 16 8.59 6.70 1.03
N TYR A 17 9.32 7.74 0.66
CA TYR A 17 9.05 9.12 1.05
C TYR A 17 8.67 9.97 -0.18
N GLY A 18 7.80 9.39 -1.02
CA GLY A 18 7.12 10.06 -2.13
C GLY A 18 5.84 10.77 -1.68
N VAL A 19 4.88 10.94 -2.59
CA VAL A 19 3.61 11.63 -2.30
C VAL A 19 2.86 10.95 -1.15
N VAL A 20 2.70 9.62 -1.20
CA VAL A 20 1.96 8.86 -0.19
C VAL A 20 2.69 8.83 1.15
N GLY A 21 3.98 8.54 1.15
CA GLY A 21 4.76 8.49 2.40
C GLY A 21 4.85 9.85 3.10
N LYS A 22 5.00 10.94 2.35
CA LYS A 22 4.95 12.31 2.90
C LYS A 22 3.60 12.62 3.52
N ALA A 23 2.51 12.29 2.81
CA ALA A 23 1.16 12.50 3.32
C ALA A 23 0.91 11.70 4.60
N LEU A 24 1.37 10.45 4.68
CA LEU A 24 1.27 9.63 5.89
C LEU A 24 2.01 10.26 7.06
N VAL A 25 3.27 10.65 6.87
CA VAL A 25 4.08 11.32 7.92
C VAL A 25 3.39 12.58 8.41
N ASP A 26 2.86 13.39 7.50
CA ASP A 26 2.15 14.63 7.81
C ASP A 26 0.86 14.37 8.61
N ILE A 27 0.08 13.36 8.21
CA ILE A 27 -1.12 12.94 8.96
C ILE A 27 -0.76 12.47 10.37
N VAL A 28 0.28 11.65 10.51
CA VAL A 28 0.73 11.18 11.83
C VAL A 28 1.20 12.36 12.67
N SER A 29 2.03 13.25 12.12
CA SER A 29 2.52 14.44 12.82
C SER A 29 1.39 15.31 13.38
N LYS A 30 0.39 15.60 12.54
CA LYS A 30 -0.72 16.50 12.89
C LYS A 30 -1.76 15.87 13.83
N ASN A 31 -1.90 14.55 13.82
CA ASN A 31 -3.02 13.88 14.47
C ASN A 31 -2.63 12.88 15.57
N ARG A 32 -1.34 12.68 15.87
CA ARG A 32 -0.90 11.65 16.82
C ARG A 32 -1.57 11.76 18.19
N GLU A 33 -1.68 12.97 18.75
CA GLU A 33 -2.34 13.18 20.05
C GLU A 33 -3.84 12.86 20.00
N LYS A 34 -4.48 13.22 18.89
CA LYS A 34 -5.89 12.94 18.67
C LYS A 34 -6.13 11.42 18.50
N ILE A 35 -5.22 10.72 17.83
CA ILE A 35 -5.23 9.27 17.67
C ILE A 35 -5.04 8.62 19.04
N GLU A 36 -4.02 9.04 19.80
CA GLU A 36 -3.75 8.52 21.13
C GLU A 36 -4.95 8.69 22.05
N LYS A 37 -5.54 9.88 22.09
CA LYS A 37 -6.74 10.16 22.91
C LYS A 37 -7.93 9.26 22.57
N ARG A 38 -8.11 8.94 21.27
CA ARG A 38 -9.25 8.13 20.79
C ARG A 38 -9.02 6.63 20.94
N THR A 39 -7.80 6.17 20.72
CA THR A 39 -7.47 4.75 20.61
C THR A 39 -6.71 4.20 21.81
N GLY A 40 -6.13 5.07 22.64
CA GLY A 40 -5.19 4.70 23.70
C GLY A 40 -3.83 4.23 23.16
N ARG A 41 -3.54 4.45 21.84
CA ARG A 41 -2.31 4.01 21.18
C ARG A 41 -1.48 5.21 20.75
N ARG A 42 -0.17 5.16 21.05
CA ARG A 42 0.80 6.18 20.62
C ARG A 42 1.54 5.72 19.38
N LEU A 43 1.58 6.54 18.35
CA LEU A 43 2.30 6.27 17.11
C LEU A 43 3.68 6.93 17.15
N HIS A 44 4.72 6.14 16.92
CA HIS A 44 6.10 6.58 16.77
C HIS A 44 6.61 6.24 15.38
N VAL A 45 6.97 7.22 14.58
CA VAL A 45 7.69 6.96 13.33
C VAL A 45 9.14 6.72 13.69
N CYS A 46 9.56 5.46 13.68
CA CYS A 46 10.89 5.03 14.12
C CYS A 46 11.85 4.78 12.96
N GLY A 47 11.33 4.61 11.74
CA GLY A 47 12.15 4.42 10.55
C GLY A 47 11.51 5.04 9.33
N LEU A 48 12.34 5.58 8.45
CA LEU A 48 11.92 6.12 7.16
C LEU A 48 13.01 5.88 6.12
N SER A 49 12.61 5.43 4.93
CA SER A 49 13.53 5.27 3.81
C SER A 49 12.97 5.83 2.50
N ASN A 50 13.86 6.22 1.63
CA ASN A 50 13.62 6.41 0.20
C ASN A 50 14.58 5.52 -0.61
N SER A 51 14.65 5.69 -1.92
CA SER A 51 15.51 4.89 -2.80
C SER A 51 17.03 5.08 -2.56
N ARG A 52 17.44 6.07 -1.79
CA ARG A 52 18.85 6.45 -1.60
C ARG A 52 19.31 6.45 -0.16
N ARG A 53 18.43 6.82 0.76
CA ARG A 53 18.75 7.06 2.17
C ARG A 53 17.72 6.44 3.08
N PHE A 54 18.14 6.15 4.31
CA PHE A 54 17.21 5.81 5.39
C PHE A 54 17.69 6.38 6.73
N ILE A 55 16.77 6.46 7.66
CA ILE A 55 17.00 6.84 9.05
C ILE A 55 16.21 5.92 9.97
N ILE A 56 16.79 5.58 11.10
CA ILE A 56 16.15 4.82 12.17
C ILE A 56 16.44 5.47 13.51
N ASN A 57 15.41 5.66 14.32
CA ASN A 57 15.53 6.03 15.73
C ASN A 57 14.46 5.29 16.54
N LYS A 58 14.89 4.41 17.45
CA LYS A 58 14.00 3.59 18.29
C LYS A 58 13.04 4.42 19.16
N ASN A 59 13.42 5.65 19.50
CA ASN A 59 12.64 6.56 20.33
C ASN A 59 11.68 7.44 19.50
N GLY A 60 11.68 7.27 18.18
CA GLY A 60 10.92 8.09 17.22
C GLY A 60 11.74 9.20 16.59
N LEU A 61 11.40 9.51 15.35
CA LEU A 61 11.99 10.58 14.55
C LEU A 61 11.29 11.91 14.85
N ASP A 62 12.01 13.03 14.74
CA ASP A 62 11.40 14.34 14.75
C ASP A 62 10.69 14.61 13.40
N LEU A 63 9.36 14.62 13.43
CA LEU A 63 8.56 14.77 12.23
C LEU A 63 8.54 16.20 11.67
N ASN A 64 8.99 17.19 12.44
CA ASN A 64 9.06 18.59 11.98
C ASN A 64 10.25 18.81 11.04
N ASP A 65 11.32 18.04 11.19
CA ASP A 65 12.55 18.15 10.39
C ASP A 65 12.92 16.82 9.69
N ILE A 66 11.93 16.00 9.43
CA ILE A 66 12.14 14.63 8.94
C ILE A 66 12.84 14.58 7.57
N LYS A 67 12.62 15.60 6.72
CA LYS A 67 13.27 15.66 5.41
C LYS A 67 14.78 15.87 5.55
N ALA A 68 15.22 16.82 6.37
CA ALA A 68 16.64 17.06 6.59
C ALA A 68 17.31 15.89 7.29
N GLN A 69 16.64 15.23 8.24
CA GLN A 69 17.13 14.00 8.85
C GLN A 69 17.35 12.91 7.79
N LEU A 70 16.39 12.69 6.88
CA LEU A 70 16.49 11.69 5.83
C LEU A 70 17.60 12.03 4.81
N ASP A 71 17.72 13.30 4.42
CA ASP A 71 18.75 13.76 3.48
C ASP A 71 20.17 13.54 4.05
N ASN A 72 20.33 13.57 5.36
CA ASN A 72 21.57 13.27 6.10
C ASN A 72 21.64 11.81 6.60
N GLY A 73 20.68 10.97 6.26
CA GLY A 73 20.60 9.59 6.71
C GLY A 73 21.65 8.67 6.08
N GLU A 74 21.65 7.41 6.51
CA GLU A 74 22.52 6.36 5.99
C GLU A 74 22.15 5.97 4.55
N SER A 75 23.12 5.37 3.83
CA SER A 75 22.86 4.84 2.48
C SER A 75 21.87 3.67 2.54
N ALA A 76 20.87 3.68 1.68
CA ALA A 76 19.92 2.57 1.53
C ALA A 76 20.43 1.44 0.60
N ALA A 77 21.68 1.53 0.13
CA ALA A 77 22.31 0.47 -0.68
C ALA A 77 22.38 -0.86 0.10
N ASP A 78 22.53 -1.95 -0.64
CA ASP A 78 22.74 -3.30 -0.11
C ASP A 78 21.72 -3.75 0.96
N GLU A 79 20.49 -3.29 0.80
CA GLU A 79 19.39 -3.61 1.74
C GLU A 79 19.65 -3.17 3.19
N ALA A 80 20.51 -2.18 3.40
CA ALA A 80 20.94 -1.72 4.72
C ALA A 80 19.76 -1.39 5.65
N TYR A 81 18.71 -0.78 5.12
CA TYR A 81 17.49 -0.50 5.89
C TYR A 81 16.87 -1.78 6.45
N PHE A 82 16.66 -2.80 5.61
CA PHE A 82 16.09 -4.08 6.05
C PHE A 82 17.00 -4.87 6.96
N THR A 83 18.31 -4.77 6.77
CA THR A 83 19.30 -5.37 7.66
C THR A 83 19.20 -4.76 9.07
N GLN A 84 19.06 -3.45 9.16
CA GLN A 84 18.86 -2.80 10.45
C GLN A 84 17.49 -3.14 11.06
N LEU A 85 16.42 -3.15 10.28
CA LEU A 85 15.09 -3.59 10.75
C LEU A 85 15.14 -5.01 11.33
N ALA A 86 15.87 -5.92 10.68
CA ALA A 86 16.02 -7.30 11.16
C ALA A 86 16.73 -7.42 12.52
N SER A 87 17.54 -6.43 12.89
CA SER A 87 18.25 -6.39 14.17
C SER A 87 17.46 -5.69 15.28
N LEU A 88 16.35 -5.02 14.94
CA LEU A 88 15.52 -4.34 15.92
C LEU A 88 14.60 -5.34 16.63
N SER A 89 14.39 -5.10 17.92
CA SER A 89 13.47 -5.87 18.76
C SER A 89 12.54 -4.90 19.48
N LEU A 90 11.60 -4.33 18.72
CA LEU A 90 10.56 -3.45 19.27
C LEU A 90 9.20 -4.15 19.13
N GLU A 91 8.46 -4.19 20.23
CA GLU A 91 7.09 -4.69 20.22
C GLU A 91 6.18 -3.79 19.37
N ASN A 92 5.10 -4.36 18.86
CA ASN A 92 4.10 -3.64 18.03
C ASN A 92 4.73 -2.88 16.86
N SER A 93 5.71 -3.49 16.19
CA SER A 93 6.34 -2.92 15.01
C SER A 93 5.48 -3.11 13.78
N VAL A 94 5.27 -2.03 13.02
CA VAL A 94 4.51 -2.01 11.79
C VAL A 94 5.40 -1.47 10.66
N PHE A 95 5.61 -2.28 9.65
CA PHE A 95 6.23 -1.85 8.42
C PHE A 95 5.17 -1.27 7.47
N VAL A 96 5.41 -0.08 6.95
CA VAL A 96 4.48 0.61 6.04
C VAL A 96 5.15 0.77 4.68
N ASP A 97 4.61 0.07 3.67
CA ASP A 97 5.11 0.16 2.29
C ASP A 97 4.32 1.20 1.48
N CYS A 98 4.94 2.36 1.30
CA CYS A 98 4.45 3.46 0.46
C CYS A 98 5.15 3.50 -0.91
N THR A 99 5.65 2.37 -1.40
CA THR A 99 6.40 2.27 -2.65
C THR A 99 5.62 1.55 -3.75
N ALA A 100 6.20 1.49 -4.93
CA ALA A 100 5.82 0.61 -6.03
C ALA A 100 6.96 -0.37 -6.37
N SER A 101 7.86 -0.64 -5.43
CA SER A 101 9.04 -1.48 -5.61
C SER A 101 8.70 -2.96 -5.44
N ALA A 102 9.07 -3.78 -6.41
CA ALA A 102 8.96 -5.24 -6.31
C ALA A 102 9.89 -5.80 -5.23
N ASP A 103 11.10 -5.26 -5.12
CA ASP A 103 12.10 -5.72 -4.15
C ASP A 103 11.57 -5.57 -2.71
N ILE A 104 10.89 -4.46 -2.41
CA ILE A 104 10.30 -4.22 -1.11
C ILE A 104 9.09 -5.15 -0.90
N ALA A 105 8.25 -5.32 -1.91
CA ALA A 105 7.08 -6.20 -1.85
C ALA A 105 7.46 -7.65 -1.48
N PHE A 106 8.62 -8.14 -1.92
CA PHE A 106 9.12 -9.48 -1.59
C PHE A 106 9.68 -9.62 -0.15
N LYS A 107 9.85 -8.53 0.60
CA LYS A 107 10.37 -8.57 1.98
C LYS A 107 9.33 -8.92 3.04
N TYR A 108 8.03 -8.88 2.73
CA TYR A 108 6.97 -9.01 3.74
C TYR A 108 7.05 -10.32 4.52
N MET A 109 7.33 -11.44 3.86
CA MET A 109 7.50 -12.73 4.53
C MET A 109 8.61 -12.69 5.59
N ASN A 110 9.74 -12.05 5.29
CA ASN A 110 10.85 -11.92 6.21
C ASN A 110 10.50 -10.96 7.36
N LEU A 111 9.74 -9.91 7.09
CA LEU A 111 9.26 -8.98 8.12
C LEU A 111 8.31 -9.67 9.11
N PHE A 112 7.39 -10.51 8.64
CA PHE A 112 6.53 -11.30 9.53
C PHE A 112 7.33 -12.19 10.48
N LYS A 113 8.34 -12.91 9.97
CA LYS A 113 9.22 -13.74 10.78
C LYS A 113 10.00 -12.95 11.85
N ARG A 114 10.09 -11.64 11.71
CA ARG A 114 10.71 -10.72 12.67
C ARG A 114 9.70 -10.01 13.56
N GLY A 115 8.43 -10.38 13.49
CA GLY A 115 7.37 -9.83 14.32
C GLY A 115 6.78 -8.50 13.83
N TYR A 116 7.08 -8.09 12.60
CA TYR A 116 6.44 -6.91 12.00
C TYR A 116 5.07 -7.26 11.47
N SER A 117 4.09 -6.40 11.73
CA SER A 117 2.88 -6.31 10.90
C SER A 117 3.18 -5.45 9.66
N VAL A 118 2.39 -5.61 8.59
CA VAL A 118 2.60 -4.88 7.33
C VAL A 118 1.33 -4.13 6.94
N VAL A 119 1.50 -2.85 6.60
CA VAL A 119 0.48 -2.02 5.94
C VAL A 119 1.05 -1.57 4.60
N ALA A 120 0.36 -1.82 3.49
CA ALA A 120 0.89 -1.56 2.16
C ALA A 120 -0.09 -0.82 1.26
N CYS A 121 0.41 0.16 0.49
CA CYS A 121 -0.24 0.67 -0.71
C CYS A 121 0.35 0.07 -2.00
N ASN A 122 1.43 -0.71 -1.89
CA ASN A 122 2.08 -1.42 -2.99
C ASN A 122 1.22 -2.61 -3.44
N LYS A 123 0.81 -2.61 -4.71
CA LYS A 123 -0.09 -3.62 -5.28
C LYS A 123 0.62 -4.90 -5.71
N ILE A 124 1.95 -4.87 -5.87
CA ILE A 124 2.70 -5.95 -6.51
C ILE A 124 2.50 -7.27 -5.80
N THR A 125 2.75 -7.32 -4.51
CA THR A 125 2.61 -8.55 -3.71
C THR A 125 1.22 -9.19 -3.82
N PHE A 126 0.18 -8.37 -3.84
CA PHE A 126 -1.22 -8.84 -3.85
C PHE A 126 -1.72 -9.22 -5.24
N SER A 127 -0.95 -8.95 -6.29
CA SER A 127 -1.21 -9.32 -7.68
C SER A 127 -0.20 -10.34 -8.25
N LEU A 128 0.69 -10.89 -7.43
CA LEU A 128 1.56 -12.03 -7.78
C LEU A 128 0.71 -13.28 -8.09
N PRO A 129 1.28 -14.36 -8.67
CA PRO A 129 0.57 -15.61 -8.82
C PRO A 129 -0.15 -16.02 -7.53
N TYR A 130 -1.38 -16.54 -7.65
CA TYR A 130 -2.26 -16.79 -6.50
C TYR A 130 -1.61 -17.60 -5.39
N VAL A 131 -0.81 -18.61 -5.76
CA VAL A 131 -0.08 -19.43 -4.78
C VAL A 131 0.84 -18.61 -3.88
N GLN A 132 1.51 -17.59 -4.43
CA GLN A 132 2.39 -16.72 -3.65
C GLN A 132 1.59 -15.76 -2.75
N TYR A 133 0.48 -15.23 -3.26
CA TYR A 133 -0.43 -14.42 -2.46
C TYR A 133 -1.02 -15.23 -1.29
N ALA A 134 -1.52 -16.45 -1.56
CA ALA A 134 -2.09 -17.32 -0.54
C ALA A 134 -1.07 -17.66 0.54
N ALA A 135 0.15 -18.08 0.14
CA ALA A 135 1.23 -18.36 1.08
C ALA A 135 1.58 -17.17 1.98
N LEU A 136 1.54 -15.95 1.45
CA LEU A 136 1.77 -14.75 2.26
C LEU A 136 0.64 -14.52 3.28
N LYS A 137 -0.61 -14.70 2.88
CA LYS A 137 -1.78 -14.57 3.78
C LYS A 137 -1.74 -15.62 4.89
N GLU A 138 -1.46 -16.87 4.53
CA GLU A 138 -1.31 -17.99 5.48
C GLU A 138 -0.19 -17.72 6.49
N ALA A 139 0.98 -17.32 6.02
CA ALA A 139 2.11 -17.00 6.90
C ALA A 139 1.78 -15.85 7.86
N ALA A 140 1.07 -14.83 7.43
CA ALA A 140 0.63 -13.75 8.31
C ALA A 140 -0.29 -14.27 9.43
N ILE A 141 -1.23 -15.17 9.09
CA ILE A 141 -2.15 -15.79 10.05
C ILE A 141 -1.39 -16.69 11.04
N GLU A 142 -0.52 -17.57 10.55
CA GLU A 142 0.26 -18.51 11.37
C GLU A 142 1.16 -17.80 12.39
N ILE A 143 1.79 -16.72 11.98
CA ILE A 143 2.69 -15.92 12.81
C ILE A 143 1.90 -14.96 13.73
N GLY A 144 0.61 -14.72 13.45
CA GLY A 144 -0.20 -13.73 14.15
C GLY A 144 0.12 -12.29 13.75
N ALA A 145 0.75 -12.08 12.60
CA ALA A 145 1.03 -10.76 12.05
C ALA A 145 -0.21 -10.18 11.35
N THR A 146 -0.38 -8.87 11.45
CA THR A 146 -1.45 -8.17 10.71
C THR A 146 -0.94 -7.75 9.34
N LEU A 147 -1.70 -8.07 8.29
CA LEU A 147 -1.46 -7.63 6.92
C LEU A 147 -2.65 -6.78 6.45
N ARG A 148 -2.39 -5.50 6.11
CA ARG A 148 -3.41 -4.55 5.64
C ARG A 148 -2.96 -3.89 4.34
N TYR A 149 -3.85 -3.81 3.38
CA TYR A 149 -3.57 -3.25 2.04
C TYR A 149 -4.79 -2.55 1.42
N GLU A 150 -5.60 -1.93 2.25
CA GLU A 150 -6.86 -1.26 1.87
C GLU A 150 -6.67 -0.27 0.71
N THR A 151 -5.62 0.54 0.76
CA THR A 151 -5.39 1.60 -0.22
C THR A 151 -4.85 1.11 -1.57
N THR A 152 -4.70 -0.19 -1.76
CA THR A 152 -4.32 -0.76 -3.06
C THR A 152 -5.45 -0.67 -4.08
N VAL A 153 -6.71 -0.63 -3.63
CA VAL A 153 -7.90 -0.48 -4.48
C VAL A 153 -8.86 0.53 -3.86
N GLY A 154 -9.37 1.45 -4.67
CA GLY A 154 -10.40 2.39 -4.24
C GLY A 154 -9.90 3.59 -3.44
N ALA A 155 -8.62 3.86 -3.45
CA ALA A 155 -7.99 4.99 -2.74
C ALA A 155 -8.38 5.03 -1.25
N ALA A 156 -9.15 6.03 -0.81
CA ALA A 156 -9.56 6.19 0.58
C ALA A 156 -10.87 5.46 0.95
N LEU A 157 -11.50 4.78 0.00
CA LEU A 157 -12.75 4.05 0.24
C LEU A 157 -12.46 2.69 0.92
N PRO A 158 -13.23 2.29 1.94
CA PRO A 158 -13.04 1.02 2.66
C PRO A 158 -13.65 -0.16 1.87
N ILE A 159 -13.11 -0.44 0.69
CA ILE A 159 -13.65 -1.45 -0.24
C ILE A 159 -13.22 -2.86 0.17
N LEU A 160 -11.91 -3.07 0.38
CA LEU A 160 -11.38 -4.38 0.73
C LEU A 160 -11.85 -4.82 2.12
N GLU A 161 -11.90 -3.91 3.08
CA GLU A 161 -12.42 -4.20 4.42
C GLU A 161 -13.90 -4.60 4.37
N SER A 162 -14.70 -3.95 3.53
CA SER A 162 -16.12 -4.28 3.37
C SER A 162 -16.32 -5.67 2.78
N ILE A 163 -15.57 -6.01 1.72
CA ILE A 163 -15.57 -7.34 1.10
C ILE A 163 -15.14 -8.40 2.12
N SER A 164 -14.00 -8.17 2.77
CA SER A 164 -13.42 -9.09 3.76
C SER A 164 -14.37 -9.37 4.91
N ARG A 165 -15.05 -8.35 5.42
CA ARG A 165 -16.05 -8.50 6.49
C ARG A 165 -17.22 -9.39 6.06
N SER A 166 -17.76 -9.20 4.86
CA SER A 166 -18.82 -10.04 4.32
C SER A 166 -18.38 -11.49 4.22
N VAL A 167 -17.24 -11.74 3.58
CA VAL A 167 -16.70 -13.09 3.40
C VAL A 167 -16.40 -13.76 4.75
N HIS A 168 -15.79 -13.06 5.70
CA HIS A 168 -15.50 -13.61 7.03
C HIS A 168 -16.76 -13.85 7.88
N SER A 169 -17.87 -13.21 7.54
CA SER A 169 -19.17 -13.46 8.18
C SER A 169 -19.94 -14.63 7.55
N GLY A 170 -19.34 -15.29 6.56
CA GLY A 170 -19.95 -16.42 5.85
C GLY A 170 -20.84 -16.01 4.67
N ASP A 171 -20.79 -14.74 4.27
CA ASP A 171 -21.51 -14.23 3.11
C ASP A 171 -20.69 -14.49 1.82
N GLU A 172 -21.33 -14.48 0.67
CA GLU A 172 -20.72 -14.74 -0.62
C GLU A 172 -20.86 -13.53 -1.56
N ILE A 173 -19.74 -13.12 -2.14
CA ILE A 173 -19.73 -12.02 -3.12
C ILE A 173 -20.09 -12.60 -4.50
N VAL A 174 -21.29 -12.30 -4.96
CA VAL A 174 -21.84 -12.82 -6.23
C VAL A 174 -21.30 -12.03 -7.43
N ARG A 175 -21.08 -10.72 -7.28
CA ARG A 175 -20.69 -9.84 -8.40
C ARG A 175 -20.00 -8.58 -7.90
N ILE A 176 -18.96 -8.17 -8.60
CA ILE A 176 -18.29 -6.88 -8.41
C ILE A 176 -18.29 -6.14 -9.74
N GLU A 177 -18.80 -4.91 -9.74
CA GLU A 177 -18.73 -3.98 -10.86
C GLU A 177 -18.07 -2.69 -10.39
N ALA A 178 -17.01 -2.27 -11.06
CA ALA A 178 -16.26 -1.09 -10.64
C ALA A 178 -15.54 -0.41 -11.80
N VAL A 179 -15.39 0.91 -11.68
CA VAL A 179 -14.47 1.71 -12.49
C VAL A 179 -13.19 1.85 -11.68
N LEU A 180 -12.14 1.16 -12.09
CA LEU A 180 -10.91 1.01 -11.30
C LEU A 180 -9.79 1.97 -11.70
N SER A 181 -9.99 2.80 -12.73
CA SER A 181 -9.02 3.78 -13.22
C SER A 181 -9.68 5.13 -13.47
N GLY A 182 -9.27 6.14 -12.71
CA GLY A 182 -9.70 7.52 -12.95
C GLY A 182 -9.25 8.05 -14.31
N THR A 183 -8.02 7.71 -14.73
CA THR A 183 -7.43 8.06 -16.03
C THR A 183 -8.27 7.49 -17.18
N LEU A 184 -8.51 6.19 -17.18
CA LEU A 184 -9.29 5.53 -18.24
C LEU A 184 -10.74 6.03 -18.25
N ASN A 185 -11.33 6.24 -17.07
CA ASN A 185 -12.65 6.82 -16.97
C ASN A 185 -12.70 8.22 -17.61
N TYR A 186 -11.74 9.08 -17.31
CA TYR A 186 -11.66 10.41 -17.93
C TYR A 186 -11.50 10.30 -19.45
N ILE A 187 -10.56 9.47 -19.93
CA ILE A 187 -10.30 9.31 -21.36
C ILE A 187 -11.55 8.81 -22.09
N PHE A 188 -12.15 7.71 -21.66
CA PHE A 188 -13.29 7.11 -22.33
C PHE A 188 -14.56 7.97 -22.24
N SER A 189 -14.80 8.63 -21.12
CA SER A 189 -15.94 9.56 -20.97
C SER A 189 -15.85 10.77 -21.89
N ASN A 190 -14.62 11.23 -22.22
CA ASN A 190 -14.41 12.36 -23.12
C ASN A 190 -14.24 11.95 -24.59
N TYR A 191 -13.97 10.69 -24.86
CA TYR A 191 -13.85 10.15 -26.22
C TYR A 191 -15.19 9.62 -26.78
N ALA A 192 -16.12 9.23 -25.90
CA ALA A 192 -17.42 8.68 -26.28
C ALA A 192 -18.24 9.72 -27.08
N GLY A 193 -18.49 9.42 -28.35
CA GLY A 193 -19.41 10.21 -29.21
C GLY A 193 -18.74 10.99 -30.33
N GLY A 194 -17.42 10.99 -30.48
CA GLY A 194 -16.74 11.63 -31.63
C GLY A 194 -16.68 13.17 -31.63
N GLU A 195 -17.41 13.83 -30.72
CA GLU A 195 -17.37 15.30 -30.55
C GLU A 195 -16.14 15.78 -29.76
N GLY A 196 -15.46 14.86 -29.08
CA GLY A 196 -14.30 15.14 -28.22
C GLY A 196 -12.94 15.27 -28.93
N GLY A 197 -12.89 15.12 -30.26
CA GLY A 197 -11.66 15.06 -31.03
C GLY A 197 -11.11 13.62 -31.19
N THR A 198 -9.89 13.50 -31.69
CA THR A 198 -9.22 12.19 -31.83
C THR A 198 -8.87 11.61 -30.46
N PHE A 199 -8.73 10.27 -30.39
CA PHE A 199 -8.29 9.59 -29.16
C PHE A 199 -6.99 10.17 -28.61
N ALA A 200 -6.02 10.46 -29.50
CA ALA A 200 -4.73 11.05 -29.14
C ALA A 200 -4.88 12.45 -28.50
N GLU A 201 -5.81 13.25 -28.96
CA GLU A 201 -6.11 14.57 -28.38
C GLU A 201 -6.74 14.45 -27.00
N VAL A 202 -7.64 13.48 -26.80
CA VAL A 202 -8.24 13.22 -25.49
C VAL A 202 -7.16 12.74 -24.49
N VAL A 203 -6.28 11.83 -24.90
CA VAL A 203 -5.16 11.38 -24.06
C VAL A 203 -4.24 12.55 -23.70
N ARG A 204 -3.91 13.43 -24.66
CA ARG A 204 -3.09 14.63 -24.40
C ARG A 204 -3.77 15.56 -23.38
N ARG A 205 -5.06 15.81 -23.52
CA ARG A 205 -5.81 16.62 -22.55
C ARG A 205 -5.80 16.00 -21.15
N ALA A 206 -5.93 14.67 -21.06
CA ALA A 206 -5.80 13.95 -19.78
C ALA A 206 -4.41 14.14 -19.16
N GLN A 207 -3.36 14.10 -19.98
CA GLN A 207 -1.98 14.31 -19.57
C GLN A 207 -1.76 15.75 -19.08
N ASP A 208 -2.20 16.73 -19.85
CA ASP A 208 -2.09 18.15 -19.49
C ASP A 208 -2.85 18.49 -18.21
N ALA A 209 -3.97 17.80 -17.95
CA ALA A 209 -4.77 17.93 -16.74
C ALA A 209 -4.22 17.12 -15.54
N GLY A 210 -3.12 16.37 -15.71
CA GLY A 210 -2.49 15.59 -14.65
C GLY A 210 -3.24 14.31 -14.27
N TYR A 211 -4.09 13.79 -15.14
CA TYR A 211 -4.83 12.53 -14.90
C TYR A 211 -4.03 11.29 -15.29
N THR A 212 -2.92 11.42 -16.02
CA THR A 212 -2.11 10.27 -16.44
C THR A 212 -0.79 10.23 -15.69
N GLU A 213 -0.16 9.04 -15.70
CA GLU A 213 1.26 8.91 -15.43
C GLU A 213 2.08 9.71 -16.48
N PRO A 214 3.38 9.99 -16.21
CA PRO A 214 4.24 10.68 -17.19
C PRO A 214 4.24 10.03 -18.58
N ASP A 215 4.15 8.69 -18.63
CA ASP A 215 3.90 7.93 -19.85
C ASP A 215 2.47 7.39 -19.84
N PRO A 216 1.53 7.97 -20.60
CA PRO A 216 0.12 7.53 -20.64
C PRO A 216 -0.06 6.09 -21.10
N ARG A 217 0.93 5.49 -21.77
CA ARG A 217 0.88 4.09 -22.21
C ARG A 217 0.80 3.13 -21.02
N LEU A 218 1.34 3.52 -19.87
CA LEU A 218 1.23 2.75 -18.64
C LEU A 218 -0.23 2.65 -18.17
N ASP A 219 -0.96 3.77 -18.21
CA ASP A 219 -2.38 3.80 -17.89
C ASP A 219 -3.21 3.02 -18.90
N LEU A 220 -2.93 3.23 -20.20
CA LEU A 220 -3.64 2.57 -21.31
C LEU A 220 -3.35 1.05 -21.38
N SER A 221 -2.26 0.58 -20.78
CA SER A 221 -1.93 -0.86 -20.76
C SER A 221 -2.91 -1.71 -19.97
N GLY A 222 -3.75 -1.11 -19.13
CA GLY A 222 -4.69 -1.82 -18.25
C GLY A 222 -4.05 -2.60 -17.11
N ARG A 223 -2.71 -2.58 -16.97
CA ARG A 223 -1.99 -3.36 -15.93
C ARG A 223 -2.40 -2.99 -14.50
N ASP A 224 -2.61 -1.72 -14.23
CA ASP A 224 -3.05 -1.27 -12.90
C ASP A 224 -4.48 -1.74 -12.61
N VAL A 225 -5.36 -1.68 -13.61
CA VAL A 225 -6.74 -2.20 -13.53
C VAL A 225 -6.73 -3.72 -13.30
N LEU A 226 -5.89 -4.45 -14.03
CA LEU A 226 -5.74 -5.90 -13.86
C LEU A 226 -5.30 -6.25 -12.44
N ARG A 227 -4.28 -5.56 -11.90
CA ARG A 227 -3.84 -5.78 -10.52
C ARG A 227 -4.95 -5.52 -9.50
N LYS A 228 -5.71 -4.45 -9.67
CA LYS A 228 -6.85 -4.13 -8.80
C LYS A 228 -7.94 -5.19 -8.88
N LEU A 229 -8.23 -5.67 -10.08
CA LEU A 229 -9.19 -6.75 -10.29
C LEU A 229 -8.77 -8.04 -9.55
N LEU A 230 -7.52 -8.44 -9.69
CA LEU A 230 -6.98 -9.60 -8.98
C LEU A 230 -7.09 -9.44 -7.46
N ILE A 231 -6.76 -8.26 -6.92
CA ILE A 231 -6.85 -7.98 -5.49
C ILE A 231 -8.31 -8.10 -5.01
N LEU A 232 -9.26 -7.48 -5.72
CA LEU A 232 -10.68 -7.54 -5.37
C LEU A 232 -11.23 -8.97 -5.39
N SER A 233 -10.93 -9.72 -6.46
CA SER A 233 -11.37 -11.10 -6.61
C SER A 233 -10.85 -12.00 -5.49
N ARG A 234 -9.58 -11.86 -5.16
CA ARG A 234 -8.94 -12.65 -4.09
C ARG A 234 -9.48 -12.32 -2.71
N GLU A 235 -9.76 -11.06 -2.43
CA GLU A 235 -10.39 -10.65 -1.18
C GLU A 235 -11.85 -11.15 -1.11
N ALA A 236 -12.53 -11.28 -2.25
CA ALA A 236 -13.84 -11.91 -2.37
C ALA A 236 -13.80 -13.45 -2.29
N GLY A 237 -12.62 -14.06 -2.09
CA GLY A 237 -12.45 -15.52 -1.98
C GLY A 237 -12.28 -16.24 -3.31
N VAL A 238 -12.10 -15.54 -4.44
CA VAL A 238 -11.96 -16.13 -5.77
C VAL A 238 -10.48 -16.19 -6.17
N PRO A 239 -9.89 -17.38 -6.36
CA PRO A 239 -8.46 -17.56 -6.63
C PRO A 239 -8.10 -17.32 -8.10
N LEU A 240 -8.24 -16.07 -8.58
CA LEU A 240 -7.91 -15.71 -9.95
C LEU A 240 -6.42 -15.41 -10.14
N ASP A 241 -5.91 -15.77 -11.29
CA ASP A 241 -4.63 -15.36 -11.85
C ASP A 241 -4.82 -14.52 -13.13
N GLU A 242 -3.77 -13.85 -13.59
CA GLU A 242 -3.80 -12.98 -14.77
C GLU A 242 -4.36 -13.70 -16.01
N LYS A 243 -4.03 -14.99 -16.19
CA LYS A 243 -4.50 -15.82 -17.29
C LYS A 243 -6.02 -16.05 -17.31
N ASP A 244 -6.69 -15.86 -16.17
CA ASP A 244 -8.13 -16.09 -16.01
C ASP A 244 -8.94 -14.82 -16.32
N VAL A 245 -8.24 -13.68 -16.56
CA VAL A 245 -8.86 -12.39 -16.83
C VAL A 245 -8.92 -12.14 -18.34
N GLN A 246 -10.10 -11.84 -18.84
CA GLN A 246 -10.31 -11.41 -20.21
C GLN A 246 -10.30 -9.88 -20.30
N ILE A 247 -9.49 -9.36 -21.19
CA ILE A 247 -9.45 -7.92 -21.52
C ILE A 247 -10.04 -7.77 -22.93
N SER A 248 -11.13 -7.03 -23.04
CA SER A 248 -11.80 -6.74 -24.33
C SER A 248 -11.70 -5.27 -24.69
#